data_e15125a12f107c83db8f3822da47d10b
#
_entry.id   e15125a12f107c83db8f3822da47d10b
#
_cell.length_a   1.000
_cell.length_b   1.000
_cell.length_c   1.000
_cell.angle_alpha   90.00
_cell.angle_beta   90.00
_cell.angle_gamma   90.00
#
_symmetry.space_group_name_H-M   'P 1'
#
loop_
_entity.id
_entity.type
_entity.pdbx_description
1 polymer ?
#
loop_
_entity_poly.entity_id
_entity_poly.type
_entity_poly.pdbx_seq_one_letter_code
_entity_poly.pdbx_strand_id
1 'polypeptide(L)'
;QNEMLSIEIQKIHTEHPDMGYRRIRDELDGHKGIHVNDKRVLRICRKYDIKSNIKWKPKSCTKGDRNPYHISKNYLHRDFHADKPNEKWLTDVSEFKYYNGNEVHKIYLSAILDLYDRRIVTFKISDHNDNPLVMNTFDEAVRLEPDAHPLFHSDRGFQYTSAQFCTRLKKHH
;
A
#
# COMPACT_ATOMS: atom_id res chain seq x y z
N GLN A 1 19.59 27.48 26.67
CA GLN A 1 19.66 26.57 25.48
C GLN A 1 18.27 26.11 25.02
N ASN A 2 17.33 25.73 25.92
CA ASN A 2 15.99 25.28 25.49
C ASN A 2 15.10 26.43 25.03
N GLU A 3 15.27 27.63 25.56
CA GLU A 3 14.50 28.82 25.17
C GLU A 3 14.86 29.28 23.76
N MET A 4 16.16 29.40 23.46
CA MET A 4 16.62 29.72 22.07
C MET A 4 16.13 28.67 21.07
N LEU A 5 16.24 27.39 21.40
CA LEU A 5 15.78 26.32 20.54
C LEU A 5 14.25 26.36 20.33
N SER A 6 13.48 26.73 21.37
CA SER A 6 12.01 26.86 21.24
C SER A 6 11.61 28.02 20.32
N ILE A 7 12.35 29.13 20.33
CA ILE A 7 12.13 30.26 19.44
C ILE A 7 12.37 29.86 17.97
N GLU A 8 13.47 29.14 17.70
CA GLU A 8 13.77 28.70 16.36
C GLU A 8 12.74 27.65 15.84
N ILE A 9 12.30 26.72 16.69
CA ILE A 9 11.25 25.76 16.36
C ILE A 9 9.91 26.46 16.03
N GLN A 10 9.55 27.51 16.81
CA GLN A 10 8.33 28.29 16.55
C GLN A 10 8.42 29.08 15.24
N LYS A 11 9.58 29.69 14.92
CA LYS A 11 9.80 30.37 13.65
C LYS A 11 9.62 29.41 12.46
N ILE A 12 10.31 28.25 12.49
CA ILE A 12 10.18 27.23 11.44
C ILE A 12 8.71 26.81 11.29
N HIS A 13 7.99 26.60 12.39
CA HIS A 13 6.58 26.20 12.32
C HIS A 13 5.67 27.32 11.80
N THR A 14 5.99 28.57 12.03
CA THR A 14 5.24 29.72 11.51
C THR A 14 5.43 29.83 9.99
N GLU A 15 6.65 29.62 9.51
CA GLU A 15 7.00 29.63 8.08
C GLU A 15 6.45 28.36 7.37
N HIS A 16 6.48 27.22 8.05
CA HIS A 16 6.12 25.88 7.53
C HIS A 16 5.17 25.14 8.47
N PRO A 17 3.90 25.50 8.54
CA PRO A 17 2.93 24.90 9.47
C PRO A 17 2.57 23.44 9.13
N ASP A 18 2.99 22.96 7.98
CA ASP A 18 2.86 21.56 7.53
C ASP A 18 3.94 20.64 8.12
N MET A 19 5.01 21.20 8.69
CA MET A 19 6.13 20.43 9.24
C MET A 19 5.79 19.81 10.60
N GLY A 20 5.96 18.49 10.71
CA GLY A 20 6.00 17.80 12.00
C GLY A 20 7.40 17.84 12.62
N TYR A 21 7.54 17.45 13.88
CA TYR A 21 8.78 17.56 14.66
C TYR A 21 10.02 16.95 13.98
N ARG A 22 9.87 15.90 13.17
CA ARG A 22 10.99 15.29 12.43
C ARG A 22 11.51 16.21 11.34
N ARG A 23 10.61 16.78 10.52
CA ARG A 23 11.00 17.76 9.49
C ARG A 23 11.57 19.04 10.11
N ILE A 24 11.00 19.51 11.23
CA ILE A 24 11.56 20.63 11.99
C ILE A 24 12.98 20.32 12.46
N ARG A 25 13.26 19.10 12.92
CA ARG A 25 14.60 18.68 13.28
C ARG A 25 15.54 18.67 12.08
N ASP A 26 15.09 18.16 10.93
CA ASP A 26 15.88 18.14 9.69
C ASP A 26 16.18 19.57 9.21
N GLU A 27 15.24 20.51 9.36
CA GLU A 27 15.41 21.92 9.04
C GLU A 27 16.44 22.60 9.97
N LEU A 28 16.38 22.33 11.27
CA LEU A 28 17.37 22.81 12.24
C LEU A 28 18.77 22.29 11.91
N ASP A 29 18.91 21.04 11.54
CA ASP A 29 20.18 20.39 11.21
C ASP A 29 20.73 20.89 9.87
N GLY A 30 19.92 20.85 8.81
CA GLY A 30 20.38 21.13 7.44
C GLY A 30 20.56 22.61 7.14
N HIS A 31 19.63 23.48 7.57
CA HIS A 31 19.65 24.90 7.21
C HIS A 31 20.14 25.82 8.34
N LYS A 32 20.01 25.41 9.58
CA LYS A 32 20.43 26.22 10.73
C LYS A 32 21.71 25.74 11.40
N GLY A 33 22.25 24.57 11.02
CA GLY A 33 23.44 23.96 11.63
C GLY A 33 23.25 23.62 13.13
N ILE A 34 21.99 23.43 13.58
CA ILE A 34 21.65 23.13 14.97
C ILE A 34 21.37 21.65 15.12
N HIS A 35 22.36 20.88 15.55
CA HIS A 35 22.24 19.44 15.76
C HIS A 35 21.46 19.11 17.05
N VAL A 36 20.27 18.54 16.93
CA VAL A 36 19.38 18.21 18.06
C VAL A 36 18.77 16.83 17.88
N ASN A 37 18.62 16.13 19.00
CA ASN A 37 17.94 14.84 19.00
C ASN A 37 16.42 15.01 18.83
N ASP A 38 15.80 14.09 18.05
CA ASP A 38 14.36 14.02 17.81
C ASP A 38 13.51 14.12 19.09
N LYS A 39 13.91 13.41 20.14
CA LYS A 39 13.21 13.40 21.43
C LYS A 39 13.18 14.80 22.08
N ARG A 40 14.24 15.60 21.89
CA ARG A 40 14.31 16.96 22.44
C ARG A 40 13.38 17.89 21.66
N VAL A 41 13.39 17.83 20.33
CA VAL A 41 12.49 18.61 19.47
C VAL A 41 11.03 18.24 19.74
N LEU A 42 10.70 16.95 19.79
CA LEU A 42 9.34 16.46 20.11
C LEU A 42 8.84 16.98 21.47
N ARG A 43 9.70 16.98 22.50
CA ARG A 43 9.33 17.49 23.84
C ARG A 43 9.01 18.98 23.80
N ILE A 44 9.78 19.78 23.05
CA ILE A 44 9.52 21.22 22.88
C ILE A 44 8.23 21.43 22.09
N CYS A 45 8.05 20.73 20.97
CA CYS A 45 6.81 20.82 20.18
C CYS A 45 5.57 20.49 21.03
N ARG A 46 5.63 19.46 21.88
CA ARG A 46 4.53 19.13 22.81
C ARG A 46 4.28 20.23 23.85
N LYS A 47 5.34 20.83 24.40
CA LYS A 47 5.22 21.91 25.38
C LYS A 47 4.52 23.16 24.83
N TYR A 48 4.75 23.47 23.54
CA TYR A 48 4.19 24.66 22.88
C TYR A 48 3.02 24.33 21.95
N ASP A 49 2.46 23.11 22.03
CA ASP A 49 1.36 22.58 21.18
C ASP A 49 1.61 22.69 19.66
N ILE A 50 2.86 22.64 19.26
CA ILE A 50 3.27 22.68 17.84
C ILE A 50 2.97 21.33 17.19
N LYS A 51 2.07 21.34 16.21
CA LYS A 51 1.64 20.16 15.46
C LYS A 51 1.49 20.52 13.98
N SER A 52 1.88 19.58 13.11
CA SER A 52 1.62 19.73 11.67
C SER A 52 0.12 19.91 11.41
N ASN A 53 -0.24 20.86 10.55
CA ASN A 53 -1.60 21.05 10.08
C ASN A 53 -2.06 19.99 9.08
N ILE A 54 -1.12 19.18 8.54
CA ILE A 54 -1.44 18.06 7.67
C ILE A 54 -2.07 16.94 8.49
N LYS A 55 -3.37 16.80 8.40
CA LYS A 55 -4.10 15.64 8.89
C LYS A 55 -4.02 14.50 7.86
N TRP A 56 -2.89 13.81 7.81
CA TRP A 56 -2.78 12.65 6.94
C TRP A 56 -3.64 11.51 7.51
N LYS A 57 -4.73 11.22 6.84
CA LYS A 57 -5.48 9.97 7.04
C LYS A 57 -5.14 9.07 5.87
N PRO A 58 -4.44 7.93 6.09
CA PRO A 58 -4.25 6.96 5.03
C PRO A 58 -5.63 6.49 4.56
N LYS A 59 -5.98 6.83 3.32
CA LYS A 59 -7.12 6.21 2.65
C LYS A 59 -6.59 4.90 2.08
N SER A 60 -6.96 3.78 2.66
CA SER A 60 -6.75 2.49 2.01
C SER A 60 -7.52 2.49 0.69
N CYS A 61 -6.85 2.18 -0.41
CA CYS A 61 -7.50 1.99 -1.71
C CYS A 61 -8.37 0.71 -1.70
N THR A 62 -8.03 -0.25 -0.86
CA THR A 62 -8.80 -1.47 -0.63
C THR A 62 -9.52 -1.37 0.71
N LYS A 63 -10.82 -1.10 0.67
CA LYS A 63 -11.67 -1.32 1.83
C LYS A 63 -12.00 -2.80 1.87
N GLY A 64 -11.55 -3.49 2.91
CA GLY A 64 -12.01 -4.85 3.18
C GLY A 64 -13.54 -4.87 3.25
N ASP A 65 -14.16 -5.91 2.71
CA ASP A 65 -15.60 -6.10 2.86
C ASP A 65 -15.95 -6.22 4.36
N ARG A 66 -17.03 -5.55 4.77
CA ARG A 66 -17.52 -5.64 6.17
C ARG A 66 -18.00 -7.04 6.51
N ASN A 67 -18.51 -7.77 5.52
CA ASN A 67 -18.97 -9.15 5.62
C ASN A 67 -18.38 -9.99 4.49
N PRO A 68 -17.10 -10.39 4.56
CA PRO A 68 -16.49 -11.20 3.53
C PRO A 68 -17.18 -12.55 3.44
N TYR A 69 -17.53 -12.99 2.22
CA TYR A 69 -18.15 -14.30 1.99
C TYR A 69 -17.24 -15.44 2.46
N HIS A 70 -15.95 -15.31 2.27
CA HIS A 70 -14.97 -16.30 2.64
C HIS A 70 -13.64 -15.68 3.07
N ILE A 71 -13.14 -16.11 4.22
CA ILE A 71 -11.77 -15.81 4.67
C ILE A 71 -11.04 -17.14 4.83
N SER A 72 -10.10 -17.40 3.94
CA SER A 72 -9.25 -18.59 4.03
C SER A 72 -8.23 -18.46 5.15
N LYS A 73 -7.80 -19.61 5.69
CA LYS A 73 -6.62 -19.65 6.57
C LYS A 73 -5.38 -19.16 5.81
N ASN A 74 -4.41 -18.64 6.55
CA ASN A 74 -3.13 -18.28 5.95
C ASN A 74 -2.29 -19.55 5.72
N TYR A 75 -2.37 -20.10 4.52
CA TYR A 75 -1.57 -21.28 4.14
C TYR A 75 -0.15 -20.92 3.76
N LEU A 76 0.12 -19.68 3.34
CA LEU A 76 1.46 -19.25 2.94
C LEU A 76 2.44 -19.13 4.12
N HIS A 77 1.94 -18.84 5.34
CA HIS A 77 2.73 -18.68 6.57
C HIS A 77 3.97 -17.78 6.43
N ARG A 78 3.93 -16.78 5.52
CA ARG A 78 5.06 -15.92 5.13
C ARG A 78 6.21 -16.66 4.43
N ASP A 79 6.01 -17.87 3.99
CA ASP A 79 6.96 -18.59 3.16
C ASP A 79 6.75 -18.27 1.68
N PHE A 80 7.49 -17.26 1.22
CA PHE A 80 7.47 -16.78 -0.17
C PHE A 80 8.48 -17.49 -1.08
N HIS A 81 9.06 -18.61 -0.62
CA HIS A 81 9.90 -19.46 -1.44
C HIS A 81 9.04 -20.48 -2.19
N ALA A 82 9.38 -20.74 -3.44
CA ALA A 82 8.81 -21.79 -4.25
C ALA A 82 9.94 -22.60 -4.90
N ASP A 83 9.80 -23.92 -4.95
CA ASP A 83 10.83 -24.83 -5.47
C ASP A 83 10.68 -25.10 -6.97
N LYS A 84 9.51 -24.83 -7.51
CA LYS A 84 9.18 -25.05 -8.94
C LYS A 84 8.23 -24.00 -9.49
N PRO A 85 8.21 -23.79 -10.83
CA PRO A 85 7.24 -22.91 -11.47
C PRO A 85 5.79 -23.30 -11.14
N ASN A 86 4.94 -22.29 -11.03
CA ASN A 86 3.50 -22.46 -10.79
C ASN A 86 3.15 -23.18 -9.46
N GLU A 87 4.03 -23.12 -8.47
CA GLU A 87 3.76 -23.67 -7.13
C GLU A 87 3.00 -22.68 -6.25
N LYS A 88 3.39 -21.40 -6.29
CA LYS A 88 2.78 -20.34 -5.50
C LYS A 88 2.59 -19.08 -6.35
N TRP A 89 1.37 -18.63 -6.48
CA TRP A 89 1.03 -17.38 -7.15
C TRP A 89 0.61 -16.31 -6.15
N LEU A 90 1.16 -15.12 -6.32
CA LEU A 90 0.81 -13.93 -5.55
C LEU A 90 0.07 -12.94 -6.43
N THR A 91 -0.98 -12.32 -5.90
CA THR A 91 -1.74 -11.30 -6.63
C THR A 91 -2.06 -10.10 -5.76
N ASP A 92 -2.12 -8.95 -6.40
CA ASP A 92 -2.54 -7.69 -5.79
C ASP A 92 -3.11 -6.73 -6.85
N VAL A 93 -3.85 -5.72 -6.38
CA VAL A 93 -4.35 -4.64 -7.22
C VAL A 93 -3.69 -3.32 -6.81
N SER A 94 -2.90 -2.77 -7.72
CA SER A 94 -2.23 -1.47 -7.54
C SER A 94 -3.02 -0.34 -8.19
N GLU A 95 -3.20 0.78 -7.48
CA GLU A 95 -3.81 2.01 -7.99
C GLU A 95 -2.73 2.97 -8.46
N PHE A 96 -2.83 3.45 -9.68
CA PHE A 96 -2.01 4.53 -10.22
C PHE A 96 -2.89 5.76 -10.49
N LYS A 97 -2.32 6.93 -10.27
CA LYS A 97 -2.94 8.20 -10.60
C LYS A 97 -2.17 8.85 -11.74
N TYR A 98 -2.89 9.39 -12.71
CA TYR A 98 -2.30 10.22 -13.76
C TYR A 98 -3.09 11.53 -13.91
N TYR A 99 -2.46 12.53 -14.47
CA TYR A 99 -3.00 13.86 -14.61
C TYR A 99 -3.22 14.15 -16.09
N ASN A 100 -4.41 14.65 -16.40
CA ASN A 100 -4.72 15.21 -17.72
C ASN A 100 -5.13 16.66 -17.49
N GLY A 101 -4.22 17.61 -17.70
CA GLY A 101 -4.40 18.99 -17.28
C GLY A 101 -4.59 19.08 -15.75
N ASN A 102 -5.71 19.64 -15.31
CA ASN A 102 -6.08 19.77 -13.90
C ASN A 102 -6.91 18.59 -13.35
N GLU A 103 -7.23 17.63 -14.19
CA GLU A 103 -8.03 16.46 -13.78
C GLU A 103 -7.15 15.31 -13.33
N VAL A 104 -7.55 14.66 -12.23
CA VAL A 104 -6.88 13.48 -11.69
C VAL A 104 -7.67 12.25 -12.09
N HIS A 105 -7.05 11.40 -12.88
CA HIS A 105 -7.60 10.09 -13.27
C HIS A 105 -6.90 8.96 -12.54
N LYS A 106 -7.55 7.81 -12.50
CA LYS A 106 -7.03 6.61 -11.86
C LYS A 106 -7.07 5.45 -12.84
N ILE A 107 -6.05 4.61 -12.77
CA ILE A 107 -6.02 3.30 -13.39
C ILE A 107 -5.61 2.26 -12.36
N TYR A 108 -6.08 1.05 -12.55
CA TYR A 108 -5.84 -0.09 -11.66
C TYR A 108 -5.17 -1.21 -12.43
N LEU A 109 -4.11 -1.74 -11.84
CA LEU A 109 -3.38 -2.88 -12.37
C LEU A 109 -3.62 -4.08 -11.45
N SER A 110 -4.22 -5.13 -11.98
CA SER A 110 -4.26 -6.45 -11.34
C SER A 110 -3.20 -7.33 -12.00
N ALA A 111 -2.30 -7.90 -11.20
CA ALA A 111 -1.24 -8.76 -11.70
C ALA A 111 -1.14 -10.04 -10.88
N ILE A 112 -0.71 -11.12 -11.53
CA ILE A 112 -0.39 -12.40 -10.90
C ILE A 112 1.08 -12.70 -11.12
N LEU A 113 1.82 -12.87 -10.01
CA LEU A 113 3.25 -13.15 -9.94
C LEU A 113 3.47 -14.60 -9.55
N ASP A 114 4.32 -15.31 -10.29
CA ASP A 114 4.88 -16.60 -9.85
C ASP A 114 6.02 -16.35 -8.85
N LEU A 115 5.96 -16.99 -7.69
CA LEU A 115 6.99 -16.82 -6.65
C LEU A 115 8.28 -17.57 -6.93
N TYR A 116 8.30 -18.52 -7.86
CA TYR A 116 9.50 -19.28 -8.21
C TYR A 116 10.54 -18.40 -8.92
N ASP A 117 10.19 -17.85 -10.06
CA ASP A 117 11.09 -17.07 -10.92
C ASP A 117 10.79 -15.57 -10.93
N ARG A 118 9.77 -15.14 -10.17
CA ARG A 118 9.31 -13.74 -10.08
C ARG A 118 8.76 -13.17 -11.38
N ARG A 119 8.39 -14.02 -12.33
CA ARG A 119 7.73 -13.58 -13.56
C ARG A 119 6.28 -13.17 -13.29
N ILE A 120 5.81 -12.21 -14.07
CA ILE A 120 4.38 -11.92 -14.15
C ILE A 120 3.73 -12.95 -15.07
N VAL A 121 2.87 -13.79 -14.50
CA VAL A 121 2.10 -14.80 -15.25
C VAL A 121 1.15 -14.08 -16.21
N THR A 122 0.41 -13.10 -15.68
CA THR A 122 -0.46 -12.22 -16.46
C THR A 122 -0.81 -10.96 -15.68
N PHE A 123 -1.35 -9.96 -16.40
CA PHE A 123 -1.88 -8.74 -15.79
C PHE A 123 -3.04 -8.19 -16.62
N LYS A 124 -3.87 -7.37 -15.99
CA LYS A 124 -4.92 -6.56 -16.63
C LYS A 124 -4.91 -5.15 -16.07
N ILE A 125 -5.26 -4.19 -16.91
CA ILE A 125 -5.41 -2.79 -16.55
C ILE A 125 -6.86 -2.37 -16.77
N SER A 126 -7.41 -1.60 -15.84
CA SER A 126 -8.77 -1.05 -15.91
C SER A 126 -8.80 0.34 -15.29
N ASP A 127 -9.77 1.14 -15.67
CA ASP A 127 -10.16 2.39 -15.02
C ASP A 127 -11.05 2.17 -13.79
N HIS A 128 -11.49 0.92 -13.57
CA HIS A 128 -12.32 0.53 -12.43
C HIS A 128 -11.62 -0.50 -11.54
N ASN A 129 -11.73 -0.30 -10.22
CA ASN A 129 -11.27 -1.27 -9.22
C ASN A 129 -12.45 -2.16 -8.78
N ASP A 130 -12.76 -3.15 -9.60
CA ASP A 130 -13.94 -3.99 -9.47
C ASP A 130 -13.62 -5.50 -9.50
N ASN A 131 -14.65 -6.32 -9.27
CA ASN A 131 -14.51 -7.79 -9.34
C ASN A 131 -14.11 -8.28 -10.74
N PRO A 132 -14.69 -7.76 -11.85
CA PRO A 132 -14.29 -8.15 -13.20
C PRO A 132 -12.79 -8.02 -13.49
N LEU A 133 -12.13 -6.97 -13.00
CA LEU A 133 -10.68 -6.80 -13.19
C LEU A 133 -9.90 -8.00 -12.67
N VAL A 134 -10.15 -8.40 -11.42
CA VAL A 134 -9.44 -9.51 -10.77
C VAL A 134 -9.83 -10.86 -11.36
N MET A 135 -11.12 -11.05 -11.67
CA MET A 135 -11.61 -12.27 -12.26
C MET A 135 -11.04 -12.53 -13.65
N ASN A 136 -11.02 -11.49 -14.50
CA ASN A 136 -10.45 -11.59 -15.85
C ASN A 136 -8.93 -11.81 -15.81
N THR A 137 -8.24 -11.28 -14.79
CA THR A 137 -6.82 -11.55 -14.58
C THR A 137 -6.60 -13.01 -14.21
N PHE A 138 -7.41 -13.55 -13.30
CA PHE A 138 -7.34 -14.94 -12.89
C PHE A 138 -7.68 -15.91 -14.03
N ASP A 139 -8.77 -15.66 -14.75
CA ASP A 139 -9.20 -16.50 -15.89
C ASP A 139 -8.11 -16.55 -16.98
N GLU A 140 -7.44 -15.42 -17.24
CA GLU A 140 -6.34 -15.36 -18.19
C GLU A 140 -5.11 -16.13 -17.69
N ALA A 141 -4.78 -16.08 -16.39
CA ALA A 141 -3.69 -16.87 -15.83
C ALA A 141 -3.95 -18.37 -15.99
N VAL A 142 -5.16 -18.83 -15.70
CA VAL A 142 -5.56 -20.23 -15.89
C VAL A 142 -5.52 -20.63 -17.37
N ARG A 143 -5.89 -19.73 -18.29
CA ARG A 143 -5.80 -19.99 -19.73
C ARG A 143 -4.37 -20.14 -20.21
N LEU A 144 -3.43 -19.35 -19.68
CA LEU A 144 -2.00 -19.38 -20.04
C LEU A 144 -1.28 -20.60 -19.43
N GLU A 145 -1.70 -21.01 -18.25
CA GLU A 145 -1.09 -22.10 -17.48
C GLU A 145 -2.19 -23.12 -17.09
N PRO A 146 -2.75 -23.88 -18.04
CA PRO A 146 -3.93 -24.72 -17.80
C PRO A 146 -3.68 -25.89 -16.84
N ASP A 147 -2.43 -26.36 -16.74
CA ASP A 147 -2.04 -27.47 -15.87
C ASP A 147 -1.51 -26.99 -14.50
N ALA A 148 -1.55 -25.67 -14.25
CA ALA A 148 -1.06 -25.10 -12.99
C ALA A 148 -2.11 -25.21 -11.90
N HIS A 149 -1.70 -25.70 -10.73
CA HIS A 149 -2.49 -25.73 -9.49
C HIS A 149 -1.73 -25.05 -8.35
N PRO A 150 -1.48 -23.73 -8.45
CA PRO A 150 -0.66 -23.01 -7.46
C PRO A 150 -1.41 -22.76 -6.16
N LEU A 151 -0.68 -22.67 -5.05
CA LEU A 151 -1.19 -21.99 -3.88
C LEU A 151 -1.43 -20.51 -4.21
N PHE A 152 -2.68 -20.11 -4.37
CA PHE A 152 -3.05 -18.75 -4.75
C PHE A 152 -3.16 -17.86 -3.51
N HIS A 153 -2.34 -16.83 -3.42
CA HIS A 153 -2.30 -15.91 -2.29
C HIS A 153 -2.63 -14.48 -2.71
N SER A 154 -3.54 -13.85 -1.97
CA SER A 154 -3.95 -12.45 -2.15
C SER A 154 -4.10 -11.76 -0.79
N ASP A 155 -4.29 -10.45 -0.81
CA ASP A 155 -4.80 -9.73 0.34
C ASP A 155 -6.29 -10.08 0.61
N ARG A 156 -6.87 -9.44 1.62
CA ARG A 156 -8.30 -9.58 1.95
C ARG A 156 -9.16 -8.50 1.28
N GLY A 157 -8.78 -8.07 0.09
CA GLY A 157 -9.57 -7.15 -0.71
C GLY A 157 -10.96 -7.72 -1.00
N PHE A 158 -11.94 -6.83 -1.18
CA PHE A 158 -13.33 -7.25 -1.43
C PHE A 158 -13.49 -8.12 -2.69
N GLN A 159 -12.62 -7.94 -3.68
CA GLN A 159 -12.63 -8.73 -4.91
C GLN A 159 -12.30 -10.19 -4.62
N TYR A 160 -11.26 -10.43 -3.81
CA TYR A 160 -10.75 -11.78 -3.50
C TYR A 160 -11.61 -12.53 -2.49
N THR A 161 -12.37 -11.80 -1.65
CA THR A 161 -13.30 -12.38 -0.68
C THR A 161 -14.72 -12.53 -1.20
N SER A 162 -14.97 -12.19 -2.48
CA SER A 162 -16.27 -12.30 -3.11
C SER A 162 -16.65 -13.76 -3.37
N ALA A 163 -17.96 -14.07 -3.29
CA ALA A 163 -18.48 -15.41 -3.60
C ALA A 163 -18.13 -15.86 -5.02
N GLN A 164 -18.16 -14.94 -5.98
CA GLN A 164 -17.84 -15.21 -7.38
C GLN A 164 -16.38 -15.64 -7.56
N PHE A 165 -15.44 -14.95 -6.91
CA PHE A 165 -14.02 -15.31 -6.99
C PHE A 165 -13.74 -16.64 -6.30
N CYS A 166 -14.32 -16.87 -5.12
CA CYS A 166 -14.19 -18.16 -4.40
C CYS A 166 -14.72 -19.34 -5.21
N THR A 167 -15.81 -19.15 -5.96
CA THR A 167 -16.36 -20.19 -6.84
C THR A 167 -15.41 -20.48 -8.01
N ARG A 168 -14.78 -19.45 -8.60
CA ARG A 168 -13.79 -19.64 -9.68
C ARG A 168 -12.55 -20.39 -9.19
N LEU A 169 -12.00 -19.99 -8.04
CA LEU A 169 -10.89 -20.73 -7.43
C LEU A 169 -11.21 -22.22 -7.26
N LYS A 170 -12.37 -22.54 -6.66
CA LYS A 170 -12.78 -23.94 -6.43
C LYS A 170 -13.00 -24.74 -7.71
N LYS A 171 -13.26 -24.10 -8.83
CA LYS A 171 -13.45 -24.77 -10.11
C LYS A 171 -12.12 -25.19 -10.74
N HIS A 172 -11.02 -24.51 -10.39
CA HIS A 172 -9.69 -24.72 -10.98
C HIS A 172 -8.67 -25.36 -10.00
N HIS A 173 -9.14 -25.75 -8.81
CA HIS A 173 -8.35 -26.46 -7.79
C HIS A 173 -8.80 -27.89 -7.58
#